data_53a98f93e2a3b813247d565177801f1e
#
_entry.id   53a98f93e2a3b813247d565177801f1e
#
_cell.length_a   1.000
_cell.length_b   1.000
_cell.length_c   1.000
_cell.angle_alpha   90.00
_cell.angle_beta   90.00
_cell.angle_gamma   90.00
#
_symmetry.space_group_name_H-M   'P 1'
#
loop_
_entity.id
_entity.type
_entity.pdbx_description
1 polymer ?
#
loop_
_entity_poly.entity_id
_entity_poly.type
_entity_poly.pdbx_seq_one_letter_code
_entity_poly.pdbx_strand_id
1 'polypeptide(L)'
;MKLSVIIANRKVLFFLCLVLLLFVVGAALFYSVYLPKRYGASVTMYAEEFGVDKDLAYAVIRTESNFREDAVSSAGARGLMQLMPSTAQFIAGRIGEDLSVDDPDDNIRMGIWYLAYLQKKFSGQTEVLAAYNAGEGAVRRWLKDGSCSSDGVT
;
A
#
# COMPACT_ATOMS: atom_id res chain seq x y z
N MET A 1 -18.50 -36.36 -41.74
CA MET A 1 -17.92 -35.00 -41.85
C MET A 1 -18.21 -34.05 -40.66
N LYS A 2 -19.33 -34.19 -39.93
CA LYS A 2 -19.66 -33.30 -38.78
C LYS A 2 -18.86 -33.55 -37.50
N LEU A 3 -18.50 -34.79 -37.22
CA LEU A 3 -17.81 -35.15 -35.93
C LEU A 3 -16.36 -34.66 -35.87
N SER A 4 -15.62 -34.74 -36.97
CA SER A 4 -14.22 -34.25 -37.07
C SER A 4 -14.12 -32.73 -36.90
N VAL A 5 -15.11 -31.96 -37.42
CA VAL A 5 -15.17 -30.51 -37.28
C VAL A 5 -15.45 -30.12 -35.81
N ILE A 6 -16.35 -30.84 -35.11
CA ILE A 6 -16.68 -30.61 -33.71
C ILE A 6 -15.46 -30.88 -32.82
N ILE A 7 -14.72 -31.98 -33.07
CA ILE A 7 -13.51 -32.32 -32.32
C ILE A 7 -12.40 -31.30 -32.56
N ALA A 8 -12.24 -30.83 -33.80
CA ALA A 8 -11.26 -29.79 -34.15
C ALA A 8 -11.61 -28.47 -33.44
N ASN A 9 -12.88 -28.06 -33.43
CA ASN A 9 -13.33 -26.85 -32.74
C ASN A 9 -13.12 -26.92 -31.21
N ARG A 10 -13.33 -28.10 -30.60
CA ARG A 10 -13.06 -28.29 -29.16
C ARG A 10 -11.58 -28.21 -28.82
N LYS A 11 -10.71 -28.75 -29.66
CA LYS A 11 -9.24 -28.62 -29.49
C LYS A 11 -8.78 -27.16 -29.65
N VAL A 12 -9.30 -26.46 -30.63
CA VAL A 12 -8.99 -25.04 -30.84
C VAL A 12 -9.50 -24.22 -29.65
N LEU A 13 -10.72 -24.45 -29.17
CA LEU A 13 -11.26 -23.76 -28.00
C LEU A 13 -10.41 -24.04 -26.75
N PHE A 14 -10.02 -25.30 -26.51
CA PHE A 14 -9.14 -25.66 -25.42
C PHE A 14 -7.80 -24.93 -25.49
N PHE A 15 -7.18 -24.88 -26.66
CA PHE A 15 -5.92 -24.17 -26.90
C PHE A 15 -6.06 -22.65 -26.62
N LEU A 16 -7.14 -22.04 -27.10
CA LEU A 16 -7.42 -20.62 -26.84
C LEU A 16 -7.62 -20.33 -25.32
N CYS A 17 -8.35 -21.20 -24.63
CA CYS A 17 -8.53 -21.08 -23.18
C CYS A 17 -7.20 -21.24 -22.44
N LEU A 18 -6.32 -22.16 -22.87
CA LEU A 18 -4.99 -22.35 -22.27
C LEU A 18 -4.11 -21.10 -22.48
N VAL A 19 -4.10 -20.54 -23.69
CA VAL A 19 -3.35 -19.31 -24.00
C VAL A 19 -3.86 -18.14 -23.16
N LEU A 20 -5.18 -17.98 -23.04
CA LEU A 20 -5.77 -16.94 -22.20
C LEU A 20 -5.39 -17.13 -20.73
N LEU A 21 -5.45 -18.37 -20.22
CA LEU A 21 -5.05 -18.68 -18.85
C LEU A 21 -3.58 -18.32 -18.59
N LEU A 22 -2.68 -18.72 -19.50
CA LEU A 22 -1.26 -18.39 -19.39
C LEU A 22 -1.01 -16.88 -19.44
N PHE A 23 -1.76 -16.15 -20.27
CA PHE A 23 -1.69 -14.70 -20.33
C PHE A 23 -2.14 -14.05 -19.01
N VAL A 24 -3.27 -14.49 -18.45
CA VAL A 24 -3.78 -13.98 -17.16
C VAL A 24 -2.81 -14.27 -16.02
N VAL A 25 -2.27 -15.49 -15.95
CA VAL A 25 -1.27 -15.86 -14.94
C VAL A 25 0.02 -15.04 -15.11
N GLY A 26 0.50 -14.89 -16.34
CA GLY A 26 1.67 -14.06 -16.66
C GLY A 26 1.46 -12.60 -16.27
N ALA A 27 0.31 -12.03 -16.58
CA ALA A 27 -0.05 -10.67 -16.20
C ALA A 27 -0.15 -10.50 -14.68
N ALA A 28 -0.75 -11.47 -13.97
CA ALA A 28 -0.84 -11.45 -12.52
C ALA A 28 0.54 -11.52 -11.84
N LEU A 29 1.44 -12.38 -12.35
CA LEU A 29 2.82 -12.48 -11.88
C LEU A 29 3.61 -11.20 -12.17
N PHE A 30 3.48 -10.65 -13.37
CA PHE A 30 4.10 -9.38 -13.74
C PHE A 30 3.64 -8.25 -12.79
N TYR A 31 2.33 -8.16 -12.56
CA TYR A 31 1.76 -7.16 -11.68
C TYR A 31 2.26 -7.31 -10.23
N SER A 32 2.34 -8.53 -9.70
CA SER A 32 2.74 -8.76 -8.31
C SER A 32 4.25 -8.62 -8.06
N VAL A 33 5.09 -8.83 -9.08
CA VAL A 33 6.57 -8.84 -8.94
C VAL A 33 7.20 -7.55 -9.46
N TYR A 34 6.66 -6.97 -10.56
CA TYR A 34 7.27 -5.83 -11.23
C TYR A 34 6.88 -4.48 -10.61
N LEU A 35 5.62 -4.29 -10.21
CA LEU A 35 5.17 -3.01 -9.63
C LEU A 35 5.90 -2.62 -8.33
N PRO A 36 6.15 -3.54 -7.37
CA PRO A 36 6.97 -3.19 -6.22
C PRO A 36 8.36 -2.66 -6.59
N LYS A 37 8.97 -3.19 -7.66
CA LYS A 37 10.31 -2.76 -8.11
C LYS A 37 10.31 -1.35 -8.72
N ARG A 38 9.19 -0.86 -9.21
CA ARG A 38 9.10 0.49 -9.81
C ARG A 38 9.46 1.59 -8.82
N TYR A 39 9.12 1.41 -7.54
CA TYR A 39 9.38 2.39 -6.48
C TYR A 39 10.51 1.95 -5.53
N GLY A 40 11.29 0.93 -5.92
CA GLY A 40 12.29 0.31 -5.07
C GLY A 40 13.36 1.27 -4.57
N ALA A 41 13.82 2.18 -5.42
CA ALA A 41 14.83 3.16 -5.08
C ALA A 41 14.31 4.15 -4.03
N SER A 42 13.14 4.75 -4.26
CA SER A 42 12.52 5.73 -3.37
C SER A 42 12.18 5.10 -2.01
N VAL A 43 11.54 3.92 -2.01
CA VAL A 43 11.19 3.23 -0.76
C VAL A 43 12.43 2.89 0.06
N THR A 44 13.49 2.38 -0.58
CA THR A 44 14.73 2.03 0.13
C THR A 44 15.39 3.29 0.69
N MET A 45 15.52 4.34 -0.13
CA MET A 45 16.16 5.59 0.27
C MET A 45 15.45 6.23 1.48
N TYR A 46 14.12 6.39 1.41
CA TYR A 46 13.38 7.04 2.50
C TYR A 46 13.21 6.13 3.73
N ALA A 47 13.16 4.80 3.56
CA ALA A 47 13.17 3.87 4.68
C ALA A 47 14.48 3.95 5.47
N GLU A 48 15.61 4.05 4.77
CA GLU A 48 16.94 4.27 5.39
C GLU A 48 17.03 5.65 6.04
N GLU A 49 16.56 6.72 5.35
CA GLU A 49 16.60 8.10 5.87
C GLU A 49 15.84 8.24 7.18
N PHE A 50 14.64 7.64 7.26
CA PHE A 50 13.76 7.81 8.43
C PHE A 50 13.82 6.65 9.44
N GLY A 51 14.63 5.62 9.17
CA GLY A 51 14.81 4.47 10.06
C GLY A 51 13.57 3.56 10.14
N VAL A 52 12.84 3.42 9.03
CA VAL A 52 11.67 2.54 8.91
C VAL A 52 12.07 1.24 8.20
N ASP A 53 11.51 0.12 8.63
CA ASP A 53 11.66 -1.13 7.89
C ASP A 53 11.06 -0.98 6.48
N LYS A 54 11.88 -1.24 5.45
CA LYS A 54 11.45 -1.15 4.05
C LYS A 54 10.31 -2.11 3.71
N ASP A 55 10.31 -3.31 4.31
CA ASP A 55 9.28 -4.30 4.04
C ASP A 55 7.94 -3.87 4.65
N LEU A 56 7.97 -3.16 5.79
CA LEU A 56 6.80 -2.48 6.35
C LEU A 56 6.28 -1.38 5.40
N ALA A 57 7.17 -0.54 4.87
CA ALA A 57 6.78 0.49 3.92
C ALA A 57 6.13 -0.10 2.65
N TYR A 58 6.71 -1.17 2.09
CA TYR A 58 6.12 -1.91 0.97
C TYR A 58 4.76 -2.52 1.30
N ALA A 59 4.61 -3.10 2.50
CA ALA A 59 3.34 -3.67 2.94
C ALA A 59 2.25 -2.60 3.04
N VAL A 60 2.57 -1.41 3.56
CA VAL A 60 1.65 -0.28 3.63
C VAL A 60 1.25 0.18 2.22
N ILE A 61 2.21 0.45 1.32
CA ILE A 61 1.90 0.86 -0.06
C ILE A 61 1.00 -0.18 -0.76
N ARG A 62 1.29 -1.46 -0.57
CA ARG A 62 0.49 -2.54 -1.15
C ARG A 62 -0.95 -2.55 -0.60
N THR A 63 -1.10 -2.35 0.68
CA THR A 63 -2.42 -2.34 1.35
C THR A 63 -3.23 -1.10 0.97
N GLU A 64 -2.60 0.07 0.94
CA GLU A 64 -3.25 1.34 0.71
C GLU A 64 -3.69 1.56 -0.75
N SER A 65 -2.81 1.28 -1.70
CA SER A 65 -3.06 1.59 -3.11
C SER A 65 -2.86 0.40 -4.05
N ASN A 66 -2.29 -0.70 -3.59
CA ASN A 66 -1.75 -1.76 -4.45
C ASN A 66 -0.81 -1.19 -5.52
N PHE A 67 0.07 -0.27 -5.12
CA PHE A 67 1.04 0.45 -5.97
C PHE A 67 0.42 1.33 -7.07
N ARG A 68 -0.81 1.78 -6.93
CA ARG A 68 -1.43 2.74 -7.86
C ARG A 68 -1.12 4.16 -7.39
N GLU A 69 -0.34 4.87 -8.19
CA GLU A 69 0.07 6.25 -7.90
C GLU A 69 -1.09 7.27 -7.99
N ASP A 70 -2.09 6.97 -8.80
CA ASP A 70 -3.29 7.77 -9.03
C ASP A 70 -4.47 7.40 -8.12
N ALA A 71 -4.26 6.55 -7.12
CA ALA A 71 -5.33 6.10 -6.24
C ALA A 71 -5.91 7.25 -5.41
N VAL A 72 -7.24 7.37 -5.45
CA VAL A 72 -8.00 8.30 -4.62
C VAL A 72 -9.11 7.51 -3.93
N SER A 73 -9.18 7.60 -2.60
CA SER A 73 -10.23 6.95 -1.81
C SER A 73 -11.50 7.81 -1.78
N SER A 74 -12.63 7.20 -1.38
CA SER A 74 -13.89 7.93 -1.17
C SER A 74 -13.80 9.00 -0.07
N ALA A 75 -12.86 8.86 0.86
CA ALA A 75 -12.58 9.83 1.92
C ALA A 75 -11.60 10.93 1.46
N GLY A 76 -11.03 10.84 0.25
CA GLY A 76 -10.10 11.81 -0.30
C GLY A 76 -8.62 11.54 0.04
N ALA A 77 -8.27 10.36 0.55
CA ALA A 77 -6.87 9.95 0.68
C ALA A 77 -6.26 9.69 -0.71
N ARG A 78 -4.98 10.03 -0.91
CA ARG A 78 -4.35 10.14 -2.24
C ARG A 78 -3.01 9.41 -2.32
N GLY A 79 -2.72 8.88 -3.49
CA GLY A 79 -1.43 8.34 -3.89
C GLY A 79 -1.10 6.97 -3.34
N LEU A 80 0.16 6.59 -3.48
CA LEU A 80 0.70 5.26 -3.14
C LEU A 80 0.48 4.87 -1.68
N MET A 81 0.63 5.81 -0.76
CA MET A 81 0.50 5.61 0.68
C MET A 81 -0.79 6.19 1.27
N GLN A 82 -1.75 6.58 0.41
CA GLN A 82 -3.10 7.03 0.77
C GLN A 82 -3.11 8.11 1.87
N LEU A 83 -2.33 9.15 1.67
CA LEU A 83 -2.28 10.25 2.62
C LEU A 83 -3.50 11.18 2.46
N MET A 84 -4.13 11.52 3.57
CA MET A 84 -5.12 12.60 3.58
C MET A 84 -4.42 13.94 3.30
N PRO A 85 -5.03 14.86 2.51
CA PRO A 85 -4.42 16.16 2.22
C PRO A 85 -3.99 16.93 3.48
N SER A 86 -4.77 16.89 4.55
CA SER A 86 -4.43 17.52 5.83
C SER A 86 -3.21 16.88 6.50
N THR A 87 -3.08 15.56 6.39
CA THR A 87 -1.90 14.82 6.89
C THR A 87 -0.67 15.16 6.08
N ALA A 88 -0.78 15.18 4.73
CA ALA A 88 0.32 15.58 3.85
C ALA A 88 0.81 17.02 4.15
N GLN A 89 -0.11 17.96 4.33
CA GLN A 89 0.22 19.33 4.71
C GLN A 89 0.94 19.42 6.07
N PHE A 90 0.47 18.65 7.06
CA PHE A 90 1.14 18.55 8.36
C PHE A 90 2.57 18.01 8.21
N ILE A 91 2.77 16.97 7.40
CA ILE A 91 4.07 16.34 7.18
C ILE A 91 5.02 17.30 6.45
N ALA A 92 4.57 17.89 5.34
CA ALA A 92 5.35 18.88 4.56
C ALA A 92 5.82 20.03 5.45
N GLY A 93 4.94 20.56 6.30
CA GLY A 93 5.30 21.59 7.29
C GLY A 93 6.31 21.12 8.35
N ARG A 94 6.35 19.82 8.67
CA ARG A 94 7.33 19.25 9.61
C ARG A 94 8.68 18.96 8.96
N ILE A 95 8.67 18.55 7.70
CA ILE A 95 9.90 18.38 6.90
C ILE A 95 10.49 19.73 6.52
N GLY A 96 9.65 20.76 6.30
CA GLY A 96 10.06 22.09 5.91
C GLY A 96 10.28 22.24 4.41
N GLU A 97 9.64 21.39 3.61
CA GLU A 97 9.74 21.39 2.14
C GLU A 97 8.35 21.45 1.50
N ASP A 98 8.29 21.96 0.27
CA ASP A 98 7.06 21.99 -0.53
C ASP A 98 6.90 20.65 -1.23
N LEU A 99 6.12 19.76 -0.62
CA LEU A 99 5.88 18.39 -1.08
C LEU A 99 4.45 18.23 -1.58
N SER A 100 4.29 17.54 -2.70
CA SER A 100 3.00 17.25 -3.32
C SER A 100 2.49 15.85 -2.98
N VAL A 101 1.29 15.74 -2.43
CA VAL A 101 0.66 14.43 -2.18
C VAL A 101 0.35 13.67 -3.46
N ASP A 102 0.29 14.34 -4.60
CA ASP A 102 0.01 13.75 -5.92
C ASP A 102 1.28 13.34 -6.68
N ASP A 103 2.45 13.77 -6.22
CA ASP A 103 3.72 13.25 -6.73
C ASP A 103 4.06 11.92 -6.07
N PRO A 104 4.35 10.85 -6.83
CA PRO A 104 4.58 9.53 -6.27
C PRO A 104 5.79 9.46 -5.33
N ASP A 105 6.86 10.18 -5.61
CA ASP A 105 8.08 10.16 -4.81
C ASP A 105 7.87 10.91 -3.49
N ASP A 106 7.28 12.10 -3.56
CA ASP A 106 6.89 12.89 -2.39
C ASP A 106 5.88 12.14 -1.50
N ASN A 107 4.92 11.44 -2.12
CA ASN A 107 3.93 10.64 -1.42
C ASN A 107 4.57 9.49 -0.62
N ILE A 108 5.53 8.77 -1.22
CA ILE A 108 6.32 7.74 -0.54
C ILE A 108 7.13 8.36 0.60
N ARG A 109 7.83 9.45 0.34
CA ARG A 109 8.64 10.17 1.34
C ARG A 109 7.82 10.58 2.54
N MET A 110 6.71 11.26 2.29
CA MET A 110 5.78 11.68 3.35
C MET A 110 5.19 10.51 4.13
N GLY A 111 4.77 9.45 3.44
CA GLY A 111 4.16 8.30 4.08
C GLY A 111 5.14 7.53 4.97
N ILE A 112 6.39 7.35 4.53
CA ILE A 112 7.45 6.70 5.32
C ILE A 112 7.85 7.60 6.51
N TRP A 113 7.98 8.91 6.29
CA TRP A 113 8.18 9.85 7.39
C TRP A 113 7.06 9.75 8.45
N TYR A 114 5.80 9.63 8.00
CA TYR A 114 4.67 9.49 8.91
C TYR A 114 4.70 8.18 9.69
N LEU A 115 5.12 7.07 9.08
CA LEU A 115 5.37 5.81 9.79
C LEU A 115 6.43 6.00 10.88
N ALA A 116 7.57 6.63 10.56
CA ALA A 116 8.62 6.93 11.54
C ALA A 116 8.12 7.83 12.68
N TYR A 117 7.30 8.83 12.37
CA TYR A 117 6.66 9.68 13.36
C TYR A 117 5.77 8.87 14.32
N LEU A 118 4.96 7.97 13.78
CA LEU A 118 4.07 7.13 14.60
C LEU A 118 4.85 6.10 15.43
N GLN A 119 5.95 5.54 14.92
CA GLN A 119 6.83 4.64 15.66
C GLN A 119 7.48 5.31 16.89
N LYS A 120 7.67 6.63 16.86
CA LYS A 120 8.13 7.40 18.04
C LYS A 120 7.01 7.63 19.07
N LYS A 121 5.75 7.44 18.68
CA LYS A 121 4.56 7.68 19.53
C LYS A 121 3.97 6.42 20.14
N PHE A 122 4.16 5.28 19.49
CA PHE A 122 3.59 4.00 19.86
C PHE A 122 4.68 2.93 19.89
N SER A 123 4.62 2.04 20.88
CA SER A 123 5.66 1.01 21.09
C SER A 123 5.44 -0.25 20.25
N GLY A 124 4.19 -0.54 19.87
CA GLY A 124 3.82 -1.73 19.13
C GLY A 124 3.54 -1.42 17.66
N GLN A 125 3.88 -2.36 16.77
CA GLN A 125 3.62 -2.24 15.33
C GLN A 125 2.12 -2.19 15.03
N THR A 126 1.31 -2.89 15.81
CA THR A 126 -0.16 -2.89 15.66
C THR A 126 -0.73 -1.49 15.88
N GLU A 127 -0.30 -0.81 16.95
CA GLU A 127 -0.72 0.54 17.27
C GLU A 127 -0.25 1.56 16.22
N VAL A 128 0.96 1.38 15.69
CA VAL A 128 1.50 2.22 14.60
C VAL A 128 0.62 2.10 13.36
N LEU A 129 0.29 0.88 12.92
CA LEU A 129 -0.55 0.66 11.75
C LEU A 129 -2.00 1.11 11.98
N ALA A 130 -2.53 0.88 13.18
CA ALA A 130 -3.85 1.39 13.56
C ALA A 130 -3.88 2.93 13.55
N ALA A 131 -2.81 3.59 14.03
CA ALA A 131 -2.69 5.04 14.04
C ALA A 131 -2.47 5.62 12.63
N TYR A 132 -1.80 4.90 11.75
CA TYR A 132 -1.66 5.26 10.35
C TYR A 132 -3.03 5.31 9.66
N ASN A 133 -3.87 4.30 9.89
CA ASN A 133 -5.18 4.17 9.27
C ASN A 133 -6.26 5.05 9.93
N ALA A 134 -6.37 5.04 11.27
CA ALA A 134 -7.45 5.69 12.01
C ALA A 134 -7.07 7.04 12.62
N GLY A 135 -5.78 7.40 12.56
CA GLY A 135 -5.23 8.59 13.18
C GLY A 135 -4.77 8.40 14.64
N GLU A 136 -3.71 9.10 15.03
CA GLU A 136 -3.09 9.05 16.37
C GLU A 136 -4.11 9.24 17.49
N GLY A 137 -5.03 10.20 17.34
CA GLY A 137 -6.02 10.52 18.37
C GLY A 137 -7.02 9.40 18.62
N ALA A 138 -7.39 8.63 17.59
CA ALA A 138 -8.29 7.48 17.76
C ALA A 138 -7.61 6.37 18.56
N VAL A 139 -6.39 6.01 18.18
CA VAL A 139 -5.64 4.95 18.87
C VAL A 139 -5.36 5.31 20.34
N ARG A 140 -5.00 6.58 20.61
CA ARG A 140 -4.83 7.04 22.01
C ARG A 140 -6.10 6.91 22.85
N ARG A 141 -7.29 7.11 22.25
CA ARG A 141 -8.56 6.88 22.95
C ARG A 141 -8.79 5.39 23.20
N TRP A 142 -8.54 4.56 22.20
CA TRP A 142 -8.71 3.10 22.31
C TRP A 142 -7.80 2.48 23.38
N LEU A 143 -6.53 2.92 23.44
CA LEU A 143 -5.59 2.45 24.46
C LEU A 143 -5.95 2.92 25.88
N LYS A 144 -6.72 4.01 26.03
CA LYS A 144 -7.25 4.44 27.33
C LYS A 144 -8.54 3.71 27.72
N ASP A 145 -9.25 3.19 26.74
CA ASP A 145 -10.47 2.42 26.92
C ASP A 145 -10.11 0.93 26.98
N GLY A 146 -9.96 0.39 28.20
CA GLY A 146 -9.58 -1.02 28.41
C GLY A 146 -10.52 -2.06 27.80
N SER A 147 -11.69 -1.65 27.26
CA SER A 147 -12.59 -2.53 26.51
C SER A 147 -12.06 -2.88 25.11
N CYS A 148 -11.08 -2.12 24.61
CA CYS A 148 -10.48 -2.31 23.28
C CYS A 148 -9.21 -3.18 23.30
N SER A 149 -8.73 -3.62 24.44
CA SER A 149 -7.58 -4.51 24.58
C SER A 149 -8.01 -5.97 24.35
N SER A 150 -7.39 -6.64 23.37
CA SER A 150 -7.70 -8.04 23.04
C SER A 150 -7.31 -9.05 24.12
N ASP A 151 -6.47 -8.63 25.06
CA ASP A 151 -5.93 -9.44 26.16
C ASP A 151 -6.43 -9.00 27.56
N GLY A 152 -7.25 -7.95 27.63
CA GLY A 152 -7.80 -7.44 28.91
C GLY A 152 -6.73 -6.88 29.86
N VAL A 153 -5.49 -6.70 29.39
CA VAL A 153 -4.38 -6.12 30.16
C VAL A 153 -4.17 -4.69 29.68
N THR A 154 -4.46 -3.75 30.54
CA THR A 154 -4.17 -2.30 30.37
C THR A 154 -2.78 -1.97 30.90
#